data_34aed59e70aec281a65b40d29e90635f
#
_entry.id   34aed59e70aec281a65b40d29e90635f
#
_cell.length_a   1.000
_cell.length_b   1.000
_cell.length_c   1.000
_cell.angle_alpha   90.00
_cell.angle_beta   90.00
_cell.angle_gamma   90.00
#
_symmetry.space_group_name_H-M   'P 1'
#
loop_
_entity.id
_entity.type
_entity.pdbx_description
1 polymer ?
#
loop_
_entity_poly.entity_id
_entity_poly.type
_entity_poly.pdbx_seq_one_letter_code
_entity_poly.pdbx_strand_id
1 'polypeptide(L)'
;MKLKNLEIYNVGPYRERNMFSFIDSSIDKPIILIRGHNGAGKTHVFDSIRYCLFGNRVLNGSKEQDFLSDFTYKPKDENFKLTDSSSYVELTIEDPIENSEFTIKRGWKKNKEIDSILELEIRGEGEDATVKIKDQDAQNYIDRLIPYNYSELFFYDGEEAKRRFKGKDSKELFNLIDSIFGIAVIDQSIQDIKKIQRDLVKNADISKEYEILIKEFNKLEKEEILQSSKIYNLETSIEKTSFKIKEIDKIKDQLYSKFKALGGEYLKDLDKNHTKLLKINEKSIVLKEKLKRLSEKTIPLIFCPTLQADLDKLYKERKLESDLDTFKEFLKKAKVREVIRNESIQLDLNEISINDISDDKDFHLNIEISNHAKNKELDIIKKCFDDILSNLADEESTRNEINSVPIYVPDEIRKIKKHESRLIPLLAKKEKMIIELDILSALNDKTNKSKDVFLKKIKIGKDEDQKVKTEKALEVLLKYRSRIYDSKDKLLRQNLIDRISLLARKKELIKDIDINYKKKLVVYKDRNNRRIPKFSAGENHIISVAWIWALSDLSSKKIPFVIDTPMGSGLDELHRKNLIEIFLKKLSKQTIVLSNDDEIDDTSANLLKEIVSTTYRISNVGDETSIREVDG
;
A
#
# COMPACT_ATOMS: atom_id res chain seq x y z
N MET A 1 5.19 -23.38 18.76
CA MET A 1 4.12 -24.22 18.19
C MET A 1 4.69 -25.17 17.16
N LYS A 2 4.12 -26.38 17.03
CA LYS A 2 4.40 -27.37 15.97
C LYS A 2 3.09 -27.93 15.45
N LEU A 3 2.97 -28.14 14.15
CA LEU A 3 1.92 -28.96 13.57
C LEU A 3 2.29 -30.42 13.78
N LYS A 4 1.37 -31.23 14.29
CA LYS A 4 1.59 -32.66 14.53
C LYS A 4 0.99 -33.52 13.42
N ASN A 5 -0.28 -33.36 13.18
CA ASN A 5 -1.01 -34.17 12.21
C ASN A 5 -1.98 -33.29 11.40
N LEU A 6 -2.15 -33.65 10.15
CA LEU A 6 -3.21 -33.15 9.28
C LEU A 6 -3.99 -34.34 8.76
N GLU A 7 -5.29 -34.36 9.04
CA GLU A 7 -6.23 -35.34 8.50
C GLU A 7 -7.17 -34.65 7.53
N ILE A 8 -7.30 -35.21 6.35
CA ILE A 8 -8.15 -34.73 5.26
C ILE A 8 -9.14 -35.84 4.90
N TYR A 9 -10.43 -35.51 4.92
CA TYR A 9 -11.50 -36.45 4.62
C TYR A 9 -12.42 -35.92 3.54
N ASN A 10 -12.48 -36.58 2.38
CA ASN A 10 -13.28 -36.22 1.21
C ASN A 10 -13.07 -34.77 0.73
N VAL A 11 -11.82 -34.34 0.55
CA VAL A 11 -11.46 -32.98 0.12
C VAL A 11 -10.62 -33.01 -1.16
N GLY A 12 -11.03 -32.25 -2.16
CA GLY A 12 -10.34 -32.16 -3.44
C GLY A 12 -10.12 -33.54 -4.07
N PRO A 13 -8.87 -33.93 -4.36
CA PRO A 13 -8.57 -35.25 -4.91
C PRO A 13 -8.42 -36.35 -3.83
N TYR A 14 -8.57 -36.00 -2.55
CA TYR A 14 -8.42 -36.93 -1.43
C TYR A 14 -9.77 -37.58 -1.08
N ARG A 15 -9.88 -38.86 -1.38
CA ARG A 15 -11.03 -39.67 -1.04
C ARG A 15 -10.86 -40.28 0.34
N GLU A 16 -11.92 -40.33 1.11
CA GLU A 16 -11.93 -40.92 2.46
C GLU A 16 -10.83 -40.32 3.36
N ARG A 17 -10.30 -41.10 4.28
CA ARG A 17 -9.34 -40.65 5.30
C ARG A 17 -7.90 -40.62 4.77
N ASN A 18 -7.30 -39.45 4.73
CA ASN A 18 -5.91 -39.25 4.38
C ASN A 18 -5.19 -38.50 5.49
N MET A 19 -4.06 -38.99 5.94
CA MET A 19 -3.32 -38.43 7.07
C MET A 19 -1.87 -38.13 6.74
N PHE A 20 -1.40 -36.96 7.18
CA PHE A 20 -0.01 -36.56 7.17
C PHE A 20 0.47 -36.37 8.61
N SER A 21 1.57 -37.02 8.98
CA SER A 21 2.23 -36.81 10.25
C SER A 21 3.41 -35.86 10.09
N PHE A 22 3.52 -34.87 10.97
CA PHE A 22 4.58 -33.86 10.95
C PHE A 22 5.46 -33.90 12.21
N ILE A 23 5.42 -35.02 12.93
CA ILE A 23 6.02 -35.16 14.26
C ILE A 23 7.55 -35.19 14.19
N ASP A 24 8.14 -35.77 13.16
CA ASP A 24 9.57 -36.11 13.09
C ASP A 24 10.50 -34.91 12.83
N SER A 25 9.94 -33.70 12.70
CA SER A 25 10.76 -32.50 12.53
C SER A 25 11.61 -32.20 13.75
N SER A 26 12.90 -31.98 13.53
CA SER A 26 13.91 -31.66 14.54
C SER A 26 14.65 -30.37 14.20
N ILE A 27 15.51 -29.91 15.12
CA ILE A 27 16.31 -28.68 14.87
C ILE A 27 17.28 -28.91 13.70
N ASP A 28 17.83 -30.11 13.53
CA ASP A 28 18.77 -30.43 12.45
C ASP A 28 18.06 -30.76 11.16
N LYS A 29 16.86 -31.33 11.23
CA LYS A 29 16.00 -31.68 10.11
C LYS A 29 14.62 -30.99 10.24
N PRO A 30 14.52 -29.69 10.01
CA PRO A 30 13.28 -28.92 10.25
C PRO A 30 12.25 -29.07 9.14
N ILE A 31 12.55 -29.73 8.04
CA ILE A 31 11.72 -29.76 6.85
C ILE A 31 10.95 -31.08 6.75
N ILE A 32 9.65 -30.94 6.47
CA ILE A 32 8.79 -32.01 5.99
C ILE A 32 8.48 -31.72 4.54
N LEU A 33 8.85 -32.62 3.66
CA LEU A 33 8.75 -32.43 2.21
C LEU A 33 7.56 -33.22 1.66
N ILE A 34 6.64 -32.53 0.97
CA ILE A 34 5.52 -33.14 0.26
C ILE A 34 5.73 -32.95 -1.23
N ARG A 35 6.01 -34.02 -1.96
CA ARG A 35 6.30 -34.03 -3.40
C ARG A 35 5.18 -34.67 -4.20
N GLY A 36 5.01 -34.21 -5.42
CA GLY A 36 4.08 -34.80 -6.39
C GLY A 36 3.98 -34.00 -7.67
N HIS A 37 3.49 -34.61 -8.73
CA HIS A 37 3.28 -33.94 -10.02
C HIS A 37 2.23 -32.82 -9.90
N ASN A 38 2.16 -31.98 -10.94
CA ASN A 38 1.11 -30.96 -11.02
C ASN A 38 -0.28 -31.64 -11.06
N GLY A 39 -1.21 -31.10 -10.29
CA GLY A 39 -2.56 -31.70 -10.13
C GLY A 39 -2.64 -32.86 -9.14
N ALA A 40 -1.56 -33.29 -8.48
CA ALA A 40 -1.58 -34.38 -7.51
C ALA A 40 -2.28 -34.02 -6.19
N GLY A 41 -2.63 -32.77 -5.94
CA GLY A 41 -3.34 -32.35 -4.72
C GLY A 41 -2.52 -31.56 -3.71
N LYS A 42 -1.27 -31.17 -4.02
CA LYS A 42 -0.42 -30.36 -3.13
C LYS A 42 -1.09 -29.08 -2.63
N THR A 43 -1.64 -28.29 -3.53
CA THR A 43 -2.35 -27.05 -3.19
C THR A 43 -3.55 -27.32 -2.28
N HIS A 44 -4.24 -28.46 -2.44
CA HIS A 44 -5.33 -28.83 -1.53
C HIS A 44 -4.83 -29.11 -0.10
N VAL A 45 -3.62 -29.64 0.08
CA VAL A 45 -2.99 -29.76 1.42
C VAL A 45 -2.76 -28.38 2.01
N PHE A 46 -2.17 -27.48 1.24
CA PHE A 46 -1.93 -26.08 1.64
C PHE A 46 -3.23 -25.38 2.03
N ASP A 47 -4.24 -25.44 1.17
CA ASP A 47 -5.53 -24.83 1.39
C ASP A 47 -6.32 -25.48 2.55
N SER A 48 -6.14 -26.80 2.76
CA SER A 48 -6.72 -27.52 3.89
C SER A 48 -6.23 -26.96 5.22
N ILE A 49 -4.92 -26.76 5.37
CA ILE A 49 -4.35 -26.20 6.59
C ILE A 49 -4.86 -24.77 6.80
N ARG A 50 -4.85 -23.94 5.74
CA ARG A 50 -5.33 -22.54 5.80
C ARG A 50 -6.82 -22.47 6.13
N TYR A 51 -7.64 -23.27 5.46
CA TYR A 51 -9.09 -23.29 5.70
C TYR A 51 -9.42 -23.81 7.10
N CYS A 52 -8.72 -24.84 7.58
CA CYS A 52 -8.89 -25.34 8.94
C CYS A 52 -8.67 -24.24 9.99
N LEU A 53 -7.62 -23.44 9.84
CA LEU A 53 -7.27 -22.36 10.75
C LEU A 53 -8.17 -21.11 10.61
N PHE A 54 -8.43 -20.68 9.39
CA PHE A 54 -8.95 -19.33 9.13
C PHE A 54 -10.35 -19.29 8.52
N GLY A 55 -10.91 -20.45 8.10
CA GLY A 55 -12.25 -20.54 7.52
C GLY A 55 -12.43 -19.61 6.31
N ASN A 56 -13.55 -18.92 6.28
CA ASN A 56 -13.97 -18.07 5.16
C ASN A 56 -13.00 -16.93 4.81
N ARG A 57 -12.11 -16.56 5.71
CA ARG A 57 -11.15 -15.47 5.48
C ARG A 57 -10.10 -15.78 4.42
N VAL A 58 -9.88 -17.06 4.10
CA VAL A 58 -8.93 -17.47 3.03
C VAL A 58 -9.53 -17.43 1.64
N LEU A 59 -10.84 -17.16 1.50
CA LEU A 59 -11.60 -17.30 0.25
C LEU A 59 -11.46 -16.16 -0.75
N ASN A 60 -10.69 -15.12 -0.46
CA ASN A 60 -10.42 -13.97 -1.35
C ASN A 60 -11.68 -13.37 -2.03
N GLY A 61 -12.81 -13.35 -1.31
CA GLY A 61 -14.09 -12.79 -1.79
C GLY A 61 -15.02 -13.76 -2.50
N SER A 62 -14.64 -15.03 -2.66
CA SER A 62 -15.55 -16.09 -3.12
C SER A 62 -16.58 -16.43 -2.04
N LYS A 63 -17.78 -16.87 -2.43
CA LYS A 63 -18.74 -17.35 -1.46
C LYS A 63 -18.26 -18.68 -0.88
N GLU A 64 -18.46 -18.87 0.42
CA GLU A 64 -18.07 -20.12 1.10
C GLU A 64 -18.68 -21.35 0.46
N GLN A 65 -19.95 -21.28 0.09
CA GLN A 65 -20.66 -22.37 -0.57
C GLN A 65 -20.02 -22.79 -1.89
N ASP A 66 -19.59 -21.83 -2.71
CA ASP A 66 -18.94 -22.10 -3.99
C ASP A 66 -17.58 -22.76 -3.76
N PHE A 67 -16.77 -22.20 -2.84
CA PHE A 67 -15.48 -22.76 -2.49
C PHE A 67 -15.61 -24.19 -1.95
N LEU A 68 -16.46 -24.43 -0.95
CA LEU A 68 -16.63 -25.76 -0.35
C LEU A 68 -17.20 -26.77 -1.34
N SER A 69 -18.07 -26.32 -2.27
CA SER A 69 -18.54 -27.18 -3.36
C SER A 69 -17.38 -27.64 -4.27
N ASP A 70 -16.42 -26.77 -4.55
CA ASP A 70 -15.25 -27.12 -5.37
C ASP A 70 -14.17 -27.85 -4.56
N PHE A 71 -14.10 -27.55 -3.27
CA PHE A 71 -13.14 -28.14 -2.33
C PHE A 71 -13.54 -29.55 -1.85
N THR A 72 -14.80 -29.95 -2.02
CA THR A 72 -15.28 -31.29 -1.71
C THR A 72 -14.84 -32.29 -2.78
N TYR A 73 -14.49 -33.51 -2.38
CA TYR A 73 -14.18 -34.61 -3.30
C TYR A 73 -15.36 -34.87 -4.25
N LYS A 74 -15.08 -34.94 -5.54
CA LYS A 74 -16.07 -35.22 -6.60
C LYS A 74 -15.66 -36.52 -7.29
N PRO A 75 -16.40 -37.63 -7.11
CA PRO A 75 -16.14 -38.86 -7.87
C PRO A 75 -16.37 -38.59 -9.35
N LYS A 76 -15.52 -39.11 -10.22
CA LYS A 76 -15.71 -39.02 -11.69
C LYS A 76 -16.76 -40.02 -12.20
N ASP A 77 -16.93 -41.12 -11.52
CA ASP A 77 -18.01 -42.08 -11.84
C ASP A 77 -19.32 -41.61 -11.19
N GLU A 78 -20.29 -41.20 -12.02
CA GLU A 78 -21.62 -40.74 -11.59
C GLU A 78 -22.41 -41.82 -10.83
N ASN A 79 -22.10 -43.10 -11.03
CA ASN A 79 -22.72 -44.22 -10.32
C ASN A 79 -22.12 -44.45 -8.92
N PHE A 80 -21.00 -43.83 -8.63
CA PHE A 80 -20.34 -43.98 -7.35
C PHE A 80 -21.00 -43.08 -6.29
N LYS A 81 -21.63 -43.69 -5.30
CA LYS A 81 -22.18 -42.98 -4.14
C LYS A 81 -21.16 -43.01 -3.01
N LEU A 82 -20.75 -41.83 -2.54
CA LEU A 82 -20.00 -41.72 -1.31
C LEU A 82 -20.81 -42.33 -0.15
N THR A 83 -20.15 -43.16 0.66
CA THR A 83 -20.76 -43.76 1.86
C THR A 83 -21.17 -42.71 2.89
N ASP A 84 -20.45 -41.58 2.93
CA ASP A 84 -20.77 -40.38 3.72
C ASP A 84 -20.58 -39.12 2.88
N SER A 85 -21.57 -38.24 2.89
CA SER A 85 -21.55 -36.92 2.21
C SER A 85 -20.83 -35.86 3.01
N SER A 86 -20.20 -36.21 4.14
CA SER A 86 -19.41 -35.28 4.97
C SER A 86 -17.98 -35.12 4.45
N SER A 87 -17.47 -33.93 4.58
CA SER A 87 -16.06 -33.62 4.35
C SER A 87 -15.51 -32.86 5.57
N TYR A 88 -14.27 -33.07 5.89
CA TYR A 88 -13.62 -32.31 6.96
C TYR A 88 -12.10 -32.23 6.79
N VAL A 89 -11.54 -31.24 7.46
CA VAL A 89 -10.11 -31.12 7.73
C VAL A 89 -9.90 -31.04 9.23
N GLU A 90 -8.97 -31.83 9.72
CA GLU A 90 -8.59 -31.86 11.14
C GLU A 90 -7.08 -31.62 11.27
N LEU A 91 -6.70 -30.64 12.09
CA LEU A 91 -5.32 -30.22 12.30
C LEU A 91 -4.98 -30.29 13.78
N THR A 92 -3.94 -31.04 14.12
CA THR A 92 -3.41 -31.13 15.49
C THR A 92 -2.16 -30.28 15.61
N ILE A 93 -2.14 -29.38 16.61
CA ILE A 93 -1.08 -28.41 16.89
C ILE A 93 -0.60 -28.59 18.33
N GLU A 94 0.69 -28.61 18.54
CA GLU A 94 1.33 -28.61 19.85
C GLU A 94 1.90 -27.22 20.17
N ASP A 95 1.60 -26.70 21.34
CA ASP A 95 2.29 -25.53 21.88
C ASP A 95 3.20 -25.95 23.05
N PRO A 96 4.52 -26.03 22.82
CA PRO A 96 5.46 -26.45 23.85
C PRO A 96 5.63 -25.39 24.97
N ILE A 97 5.14 -24.16 24.79
CA ILE A 97 5.24 -23.11 25.83
C ILE A 97 4.10 -23.29 26.84
N GLU A 98 2.88 -23.56 26.34
CA GLU A 98 1.70 -23.78 27.19
C GLU A 98 1.53 -25.27 27.56
N ASN A 99 2.41 -26.13 27.07
CA ASN A 99 2.35 -27.59 27.20
C ASN A 99 0.94 -28.14 26.86
N SER A 100 0.38 -27.66 25.76
CA SER A 100 -0.98 -27.93 25.36
C SER A 100 -1.04 -28.45 23.94
N GLU A 101 -1.98 -29.36 23.68
CA GLU A 101 -2.30 -29.84 22.35
C GLU A 101 -3.68 -29.37 21.92
N PHE A 102 -3.77 -28.86 20.72
CA PHE A 102 -4.98 -28.32 20.11
C PHE A 102 -5.37 -29.14 18.90
N THR A 103 -6.56 -29.72 18.90
CA THR A 103 -7.13 -30.38 17.72
C THR A 103 -8.25 -29.53 17.17
N ILE A 104 -8.05 -29.01 15.97
CA ILE A 104 -9.01 -28.15 15.25
C ILE A 104 -9.64 -28.99 14.16
N LYS A 105 -10.96 -29.13 14.20
CA LYS A 105 -11.73 -29.84 13.18
C LYS A 105 -12.73 -28.91 12.52
N ARG A 106 -12.61 -28.75 11.22
CA ARG A 106 -13.58 -27.99 10.42
C ARG A 106 -14.22 -28.93 9.41
N GLY A 107 -15.50 -29.20 9.62
CA GLY A 107 -16.28 -30.10 8.80
C GLY A 107 -17.41 -29.38 8.06
N TRP A 108 -17.86 -29.95 6.95
CA TRP A 108 -19.04 -29.50 6.22
C TRP A 108 -19.78 -30.66 5.57
N LYS A 109 -21.09 -30.48 5.39
CA LYS A 109 -21.95 -31.44 4.69
C LYS A 109 -22.63 -30.76 3.52
N LYS A 110 -22.65 -31.43 2.37
CA LYS A 110 -23.33 -30.95 1.19
C LYS A 110 -24.79 -31.42 1.24
N ASN A 111 -25.66 -30.59 1.83
CA ASN A 111 -27.11 -30.72 1.75
C ASN A 111 -27.68 -29.70 0.73
N LYS A 112 -28.95 -29.24 0.89
CA LYS A 112 -29.48 -28.11 0.12
C LYS A 112 -28.71 -26.82 0.30
N GLU A 113 -28.16 -26.61 1.51
CA GLU A 113 -27.17 -25.57 1.87
C GLU A 113 -26.00 -26.28 2.53
N ILE A 114 -24.79 -25.72 2.43
CA ILE A 114 -23.60 -26.30 3.04
C ILE A 114 -23.54 -25.81 4.48
N ASP A 115 -23.68 -26.73 5.42
CA ASP A 115 -23.49 -26.47 6.84
C ASP A 115 -22.02 -26.72 7.22
N SER A 116 -21.32 -25.71 7.70
CA SER A 116 -19.95 -25.82 8.21
C SER A 116 -19.94 -25.79 9.73
N ILE A 117 -19.16 -26.68 10.34
CA ILE A 117 -19.01 -26.81 11.80
C ILE A 117 -17.53 -26.67 12.13
N LEU A 118 -17.22 -25.85 13.14
CA LEU A 118 -15.87 -25.72 13.70
C LEU A 118 -15.86 -26.25 15.14
N GLU A 119 -15.00 -27.22 15.40
CA GLU A 119 -14.75 -27.76 16.73
C GLU A 119 -13.26 -27.59 17.09
N LEU A 120 -13.00 -27.15 18.31
CA LEU A 120 -11.65 -27.05 18.88
C LEU A 120 -11.62 -27.87 20.17
N GLU A 121 -10.72 -28.84 20.22
CA GLU A 121 -10.42 -29.62 21.41
C GLU A 121 -9.06 -29.19 21.95
N ILE A 122 -9.00 -28.85 23.23
CA ILE A 122 -7.78 -28.43 23.92
C ILE A 122 -7.45 -29.47 24.98
N ARG A 123 -6.26 -30.05 24.90
CA ARG A 123 -5.71 -30.99 25.93
C ARG A 123 -4.54 -30.32 26.63
N GLY A 124 -4.66 -30.14 27.94
CA GLY A 124 -3.59 -29.63 28.79
C GLY A 124 -2.81 -30.77 29.52
N GLU A 125 -1.89 -30.39 30.38
CA GLU A 125 -1.22 -31.33 31.29
C GLU A 125 -2.25 -31.91 32.31
N GLY A 126 -2.50 -33.23 32.22
CA GLY A 126 -3.38 -34.01 33.11
C GLY A 126 -4.44 -34.78 32.32
N GLU A 127 -4.66 -36.04 32.69
CA GLU A 127 -5.49 -36.97 31.91
C GLU A 127 -6.96 -36.56 31.76
N ASP A 128 -7.46 -35.57 32.55
CA ASP A 128 -8.88 -35.22 32.60
C ASP A 128 -9.25 -33.80 32.08
N ALA A 129 -8.27 -33.02 31.62
CA ALA A 129 -8.54 -31.61 31.23
C ALA A 129 -8.72 -31.42 29.70
N THR A 130 -9.72 -32.06 29.13
CA THR A 130 -10.10 -31.81 27.74
C THR A 130 -11.24 -30.78 27.66
N VAL A 131 -10.98 -29.64 27.05
CA VAL A 131 -11.99 -28.60 26.80
C VAL A 131 -12.40 -28.61 25.34
N LYS A 132 -13.71 -28.68 25.08
CA LYS A 132 -14.27 -28.58 23.72
C LYS A 132 -14.99 -27.26 23.52
N ILE A 133 -14.60 -26.54 22.50
CA ILE A 133 -15.14 -25.23 22.12
C ILE A 133 -15.64 -25.33 20.67
N LYS A 134 -16.73 -24.62 20.33
CA LYS A 134 -17.36 -24.71 19.00
C LYS A 134 -17.51 -23.33 18.34
N ASP A 135 -17.62 -23.35 17.04
CA ASP A 135 -18.02 -22.24 16.16
C ASP A 135 -17.23 -20.93 16.42
N GLN A 136 -17.93 -19.84 16.71
CA GLN A 136 -17.29 -18.53 16.85
C GLN A 136 -16.32 -18.45 18.03
N ASP A 137 -16.60 -19.13 19.13
CA ASP A 137 -15.70 -19.14 20.29
C ASP A 137 -14.42 -19.94 19.99
N ALA A 138 -14.55 -21.02 19.25
CA ALA A 138 -13.40 -21.78 18.74
C ALA A 138 -12.56 -20.91 17.80
N GLN A 139 -13.20 -20.17 16.87
CA GLN A 139 -12.49 -19.26 15.97
C GLN A 139 -11.79 -18.14 16.72
N ASN A 140 -12.43 -17.54 17.70
CA ASN A 140 -11.83 -16.52 18.55
C ASN A 140 -10.59 -17.03 19.31
N TYR A 141 -10.62 -18.28 19.74
CA TYR A 141 -9.47 -18.91 20.39
C TYR A 141 -8.34 -19.16 19.40
N ILE A 142 -8.63 -19.72 18.23
CA ILE A 142 -7.65 -19.95 17.15
C ILE A 142 -6.99 -18.63 16.75
N ASP A 143 -7.75 -17.54 16.65
CA ASP A 143 -7.23 -16.21 16.29
C ASP A 143 -6.27 -15.62 17.33
N ARG A 144 -6.40 -16.01 18.61
CA ARG A 144 -5.42 -15.65 19.66
C ARG A 144 -4.14 -16.45 19.53
N LEU A 145 -4.23 -17.72 19.16
CA LEU A 145 -3.07 -18.59 18.93
C LEU A 145 -2.33 -18.18 17.67
N ILE A 146 -3.04 -18.13 16.55
CA ILE A 146 -2.51 -17.85 15.20
C ILE A 146 -3.37 -16.75 14.56
N PRO A 147 -3.05 -15.48 14.79
CA PRO A 147 -3.83 -14.38 14.21
C PRO A 147 -3.82 -14.44 12.68
N TYR A 148 -4.99 -14.24 12.06
CA TYR A 148 -5.13 -14.27 10.60
C TYR A 148 -4.16 -13.34 9.86
N ASN A 149 -3.86 -12.18 10.44
CA ASN A 149 -2.92 -11.21 9.87
C ASN A 149 -1.49 -11.76 9.70
N TYR A 150 -1.15 -12.88 10.36
CA TYR A 150 0.13 -13.57 10.20
C TYR A 150 0.07 -14.65 9.12
N SER A 151 -1.12 -14.99 8.60
CA SER A 151 -1.28 -16.07 7.62
C SER A 151 -0.42 -15.87 6.39
N GLU A 152 -0.33 -14.65 5.89
CA GLU A 152 0.47 -14.30 4.69
C GLU A 152 1.98 -14.44 4.90
N LEU A 153 2.44 -14.44 6.13
CA LEU A 153 3.84 -14.65 6.46
C LEU A 153 4.19 -16.14 6.53
N PHE A 154 3.36 -16.93 7.21
CA PHE A 154 3.65 -18.32 7.52
C PHE A 154 3.11 -19.31 6.49
N PHE A 155 2.13 -18.89 5.70
CA PHE A 155 1.59 -19.65 4.56
C PHE A 155 2.02 -18.95 3.27
N TYR A 156 3.15 -19.37 2.75
CA TYR A 156 3.82 -18.76 1.63
C TYR A 156 3.60 -19.55 0.35
N ASP A 157 3.01 -18.91 -0.65
CA ASP A 157 2.97 -19.39 -2.03
C ASP A 157 4.02 -18.62 -2.84
N GLY A 158 5.01 -19.36 -3.40
CA GLY A 158 6.14 -18.76 -4.11
C GLY A 158 5.76 -17.96 -5.35
N GLU A 159 4.65 -18.30 -6.01
CA GLU A 159 4.17 -17.56 -7.18
C GLU A 159 3.40 -16.29 -6.77
N GLU A 160 2.53 -16.41 -5.79
CA GLU A 160 1.75 -15.29 -5.26
C GLU A 160 2.65 -14.23 -4.60
N ALA A 161 3.65 -14.66 -3.84
CA ALA A 161 4.59 -13.77 -3.19
C ALA A 161 5.43 -12.95 -4.20
N LYS A 162 5.88 -13.56 -5.30
CA LYS A 162 6.51 -12.79 -6.39
C LYS A 162 5.64 -11.64 -6.87
N ARG A 163 4.33 -11.83 -6.92
CA ARG A 163 3.37 -10.81 -7.36
C ARG A 163 3.21 -9.71 -6.30
N ARG A 164 3.09 -10.07 -5.02
CA ARG A 164 2.88 -9.14 -3.89
C ARG A 164 4.08 -8.24 -3.63
N PHE A 165 5.29 -8.79 -3.67
CA PHE A 165 6.51 -8.01 -3.42
C PHE A 165 7.08 -7.31 -4.66
N LYS A 166 6.57 -7.62 -5.87
CA LYS A 166 6.98 -7.02 -7.15
C LYS A 166 6.42 -5.63 -7.40
N GLY A 167 5.32 -5.28 -6.75
CA GLY A 167 4.58 -4.05 -7.02
C GLY A 167 5.07 -2.84 -6.23
N LYS A 168 4.93 -1.66 -6.83
CA LYS A 168 5.07 -0.38 -6.11
C LYS A 168 3.93 -0.13 -5.12
N ASP A 169 2.85 -0.87 -5.22
CA ASP A 169 1.68 -0.83 -4.33
C ASP A 169 1.83 -1.92 -3.27
N SER A 170 2.69 -1.65 -2.31
CA SER A 170 3.02 -2.57 -1.22
C SER A 170 2.01 -2.48 -0.05
N LYS A 171 0.74 -2.18 -0.31
CA LYS A 171 -0.28 -2.08 0.75
C LYS A 171 -0.36 -3.35 1.60
N GLU A 172 -0.31 -4.50 0.94
CA GLU A 172 -0.33 -5.81 1.61
C GLU A 172 0.93 -6.02 2.47
N LEU A 173 2.12 -5.68 1.93
CA LEU A 173 3.37 -5.71 2.68
C LEU A 173 3.31 -4.82 3.92
N PHE A 174 2.82 -3.57 3.79
CA PHE A 174 2.72 -2.67 4.95
C PHE A 174 1.68 -3.14 5.96
N ASN A 175 0.58 -3.74 5.55
CA ASN A 175 -0.38 -4.36 6.46
C ASN A 175 0.28 -5.52 7.25
N LEU A 176 1.11 -6.31 6.58
CA LEU A 176 1.87 -7.38 7.22
C LEU A 176 2.90 -6.83 8.22
N ILE A 177 3.65 -5.78 7.84
CA ILE A 177 4.59 -5.09 8.73
C ILE A 177 3.84 -4.54 9.96
N ASP A 178 2.72 -3.85 9.76
CA ASP A 178 1.91 -3.28 10.84
C ASP A 178 1.41 -4.37 11.80
N SER A 179 1.01 -5.52 11.27
CA SER A 179 0.61 -6.68 12.07
C SER A 179 1.77 -7.23 12.91
N ILE A 180 2.93 -7.46 12.30
CA ILE A 180 4.12 -7.99 12.98
C ILE A 180 4.69 -7.01 14.01
N PHE A 181 4.61 -5.73 13.73
CA PHE A 181 5.01 -4.69 14.68
C PHE A 181 4.01 -4.53 15.84
N GLY A 182 2.81 -5.09 15.73
CA GLY A 182 1.72 -4.93 16.67
C GLY A 182 0.99 -3.58 16.55
N ILE A 183 1.20 -2.88 15.45
CA ILE A 183 0.60 -1.57 15.18
C ILE A 183 -0.91 -1.68 15.00
N ALA A 184 -1.40 -2.78 14.41
CA ALA A 184 -2.83 -3.00 14.19
C ALA A 184 -3.64 -2.90 15.50
N VAL A 185 -3.12 -3.43 16.61
CA VAL A 185 -3.77 -3.35 17.94
C VAL A 185 -3.78 -1.90 18.44
N ILE A 186 -2.69 -1.18 18.25
CA ILE A 186 -2.58 0.23 18.65
C ILE A 186 -3.53 1.09 17.82
N ASP A 187 -3.60 0.86 16.50
CA ASP A 187 -4.51 1.58 15.61
C ASP A 187 -5.98 1.31 15.97
N GLN A 188 -6.32 0.06 16.33
CA GLN A 188 -7.64 -0.25 16.85
C GLN A 188 -7.92 0.51 18.16
N SER A 189 -6.99 0.50 19.10
CA SER A 189 -7.12 1.25 20.37
C SER A 189 -7.28 2.76 20.13
N ILE A 190 -6.57 3.31 19.15
CA ILE A 190 -6.72 4.72 18.73
C ILE A 190 -8.14 4.96 18.19
N GLN A 191 -8.68 4.06 17.37
CA GLN A 191 -10.05 4.19 16.86
C GLN A 191 -11.09 4.07 17.97
N ASP A 192 -10.89 3.16 18.91
CA ASP A 192 -11.78 2.97 20.05
C ASP A 192 -11.79 4.21 20.97
N ILE A 193 -10.63 4.80 21.25
CA ILE A 193 -10.54 6.07 22.00
C ILE A 193 -11.24 7.21 21.23
N LYS A 194 -11.03 7.30 19.92
CA LYS A 194 -11.74 8.29 19.10
C LYS A 194 -13.25 8.07 19.07
N LYS A 195 -13.71 6.82 19.17
CA LYS A 195 -15.13 6.49 19.30
C LYS A 195 -15.65 6.93 20.67
N ILE A 196 -14.93 6.62 21.75
CA ILE A 196 -15.27 7.06 23.11
C ILE A 196 -15.34 8.60 23.16
N GLN A 197 -14.38 9.31 22.59
CA GLN A 197 -14.41 10.77 22.49
C GLN A 197 -15.66 11.28 21.77
N ARG A 198 -16.08 10.61 20.69
CA ARG A 198 -17.33 10.95 19.96
C ARG A 198 -18.58 10.69 20.81
N ASP A 199 -18.59 9.60 21.56
CA ASP A 199 -19.74 9.22 22.40
C ASP A 199 -19.84 10.09 23.66
N LEU A 200 -18.71 10.47 24.27
CA LEU A 200 -18.66 11.47 25.35
C LEU A 200 -19.21 12.84 24.90
N VAL A 201 -18.96 13.19 23.66
CA VAL A 201 -19.49 14.42 23.05
C VAL A 201 -21.00 14.32 22.80
N LYS A 202 -21.54 13.14 22.45
CA LYS A 202 -22.99 12.94 22.22
C LYS A 202 -23.82 12.93 23.49
N ASN A 203 -23.26 12.52 24.61
CA ASN A 203 -23.98 12.34 25.89
C ASN A 203 -23.95 13.59 26.80
N ALA A 204 -23.19 14.62 26.45
CA ALA A 204 -23.29 15.92 27.06
C ALA A 204 -24.58 16.60 26.57
N ASP A 205 -25.33 17.29 27.41
CA ASP A 205 -26.46 18.19 27.04
C ASP A 205 -25.92 19.26 26.08
N ILE A 206 -25.92 18.94 24.81
CA ILE A 206 -25.22 19.67 23.75
C ILE A 206 -26.18 20.73 23.24
N SER A 207 -25.80 22.01 23.39
CA SER A 207 -26.44 23.09 22.69
C SER A 207 -26.40 22.83 21.16
N LYS A 208 -27.43 23.30 20.44
CA LYS A 208 -27.53 23.14 18.97
C LYS A 208 -26.25 23.57 18.23
N GLU A 209 -25.50 24.52 18.78
CA GLU A 209 -24.20 24.99 18.26
C GLU A 209 -23.13 23.90 18.24
N TYR A 210 -23.12 23.02 19.22
CA TYR A 210 -22.13 21.95 19.32
C TYR A 210 -22.39 20.83 18.30
N GLU A 211 -23.68 20.55 18.01
CA GLU A 211 -24.01 19.60 16.92
C GLU A 211 -23.58 20.12 15.55
N ILE A 212 -23.65 21.41 15.33
CA ILE A 212 -23.21 22.05 14.08
C ILE A 212 -21.67 21.92 13.95
N LEU A 213 -20.93 22.22 15.03
CA LEU A 213 -19.47 22.10 15.05
C LEU A 213 -19.00 20.66 14.77
N ILE A 214 -19.71 19.66 15.33
CA ILE A 214 -19.40 18.25 15.06
C ILE A 214 -19.70 17.87 13.61
N LYS A 215 -20.80 18.34 13.05
CA LYS A 215 -21.13 18.07 11.63
C LYS A 215 -20.08 18.65 10.70
N GLU A 216 -19.62 19.86 10.97
CA GLU A 216 -18.56 20.51 10.18
C GLU A 216 -17.21 19.80 10.37
N PHE A 217 -16.85 19.43 11.58
CA PHE A 217 -15.64 18.64 11.82
C PHE A 217 -15.64 17.31 11.06
N ASN A 218 -16.75 16.56 11.12
CA ASN A 218 -16.89 15.30 10.36
C ASN A 218 -16.85 15.51 8.84
N LYS A 219 -17.32 16.67 8.35
CA LYS A 219 -17.21 17.03 6.93
C LYS A 219 -15.75 17.25 6.54
N LEU A 220 -15.01 18.03 7.33
CA LEU A 220 -13.59 18.28 7.10
C LEU A 220 -12.74 17.00 7.18
N GLU A 221 -13.08 16.07 8.08
CA GLU A 221 -12.41 14.77 8.19
C GLU A 221 -12.59 13.94 6.91
N LYS A 222 -13.81 13.91 6.36
CA LYS A 222 -14.08 13.23 5.08
C LYS A 222 -13.34 13.89 3.91
N GLU A 223 -13.29 15.21 3.88
CA GLU A 223 -12.56 15.97 2.85
C GLU A 223 -11.05 15.68 2.92
N GLU A 224 -10.47 15.64 4.12
CA GLU A 224 -9.06 15.29 4.31
C GLU A 224 -8.74 13.88 3.79
N ILE A 225 -9.57 12.89 4.13
CA ILE A 225 -9.40 11.51 3.66
C ILE A 225 -9.44 11.45 2.13
N LEU A 226 -10.39 12.17 1.51
CA LEU A 226 -10.52 12.22 0.05
C LEU A 226 -9.33 12.91 -0.61
N GLN A 227 -8.87 14.04 -0.04
CA GLN A 227 -7.70 14.76 -0.53
C GLN A 227 -6.43 13.93 -0.41
N SER A 228 -6.21 13.28 0.73
CA SER A 228 -5.07 12.40 0.97
C SER A 228 -5.03 11.23 -0.01
N SER A 229 -6.19 10.63 -0.33
CA SER A 229 -6.29 9.57 -1.34
C SER A 229 -5.94 10.08 -2.75
N LYS A 230 -6.40 11.29 -3.12
CA LYS A 230 -6.07 11.91 -4.42
C LYS A 230 -4.58 12.26 -4.52
N ILE A 231 -3.98 12.79 -3.45
CA ILE A 231 -2.55 13.09 -3.36
C ILE A 231 -1.74 11.81 -3.62
N TYR A 232 -2.07 10.71 -2.95
CA TYR A 232 -1.41 9.43 -3.15
C TYR A 232 -1.48 8.93 -4.60
N ASN A 233 -2.67 9.01 -5.21
CA ASN A 233 -2.86 8.59 -6.60
C ASN A 233 -2.06 9.45 -7.60
N LEU A 234 -1.95 10.75 -7.35
CA LEU A 234 -1.14 11.66 -8.15
C LEU A 234 0.35 11.38 -7.98
N GLU A 235 0.85 11.20 -6.75
CA GLU A 235 2.24 10.84 -6.48
C GLU A 235 2.63 9.55 -7.22
N THR A 236 1.78 8.51 -7.16
CA THR A 236 2.00 7.25 -7.87
C THR A 236 2.01 7.44 -9.39
N SER A 237 1.13 8.30 -9.92
CA SER A 237 1.07 8.58 -11.36
C SER A 237 2.29 9.38 -11.85
N ILE A 238 2.78 10.32 -11.04
CA ILE A 238 4.02 11.08 -11.28
C ILE A 238 5.22 10.14 -11.33
N GLU A 239 5.30 9.20 -10.40
CA GLU A 239 6.40 8.21 -10.40
C GLU A 239 6.37 7.32 -11.64
N LYS A 240 5.20 6.77 -12.00
CA LYS A 240 5.03 5.95 -13.21
C LYS A 240 5.42 6.71 -14.47
N THR A 241 5.04 7.98 -14.55
CA THR A 241 5.38 8.84 -15.70
C THR A 241 6.87 9.18 -15.72
N SER A 242 7.46 9.48 -14.56
CA SER A 242 8.89 9.73 -14.42
C SER A 242 9.76 8.52 -14.82
N PHE A 243 9.27 7.32 -14.50
CA PHE A 243 9.96 6.09 -14.94
C PHE A 243 9.94 5.95 -16.46
N LYS A 244 8.78 6.16 -17.11
CA LYS A 244 8.68 6.11 -18.59
C LYS A 244 9.57 7.14 -19.25
N ILE A 245 9.65 8.36 -18.70
CA ILE A 245 10.55 9.41 -19.18
C ILE A 245 12.00 8.92 -19.13
N LYS A 246 12.45 8.36 -18.00
CA LYS A 246 13.81 7.85 -17.85
C LYS A 246 14.14 6.69 -18.79
N GLU A 247 13.18 5.80 -19.08
CA GLU A 247 13.39 4.73 -20.07
C GLU A 247 13.61 5.30 -21.49
N ILE A 248 12.80 6.28 -21.88
CA ILE A 248 12.93 6.93 -23.18
C ILE A 248 14.26 7.70 -23.28
N ASP A 249 14.65 8.45 -22.24
CA ASP A 249 15.93 9.15 -22.18
C ASP A 249 17.11 8.19 -22.31
N LYS A 250 17.08 7.05 -21.62
CA LYS A 250 18.13 6.04 -21.73
C LYS A 250 18.27 5.48 -23.15
N ILE A 251 17.13 5.22 -23.81
CA ILE A 251 17.15 4.74 -25.21
C ILE A 251 17.70 5.84 -26.13
N LYS A 252 17.31 7.08 -25.91
CA LYS A 252 17.80 8.24 -26.63
C LYS A 252 19.32 8.37 -26.49
N ASP A 253 19.85 8.32 -25.26
CA ASP A 253 21.30 8.40 -24.98
C ASP A 253 22.08 7.26 -25.63
N GLN A 254 21.52 6.06 -25.70
CA GLN A 254 22.12 4.93 -26.41
C GLN A 254 22.15 5.14 -27.94
N LEU A 255 21.09 5.74 -28.48
CA LEU A 255 21.05 6.08 -29.92
C LEU A 255 22.03 7.21 -30.25
N TYR A 256 22.18 8.21 -29.39
CA TYR A 256 23.16 9.29 -29.52
C TYR A 256 24.60 8.76 -29.45
N SER A 257 24.89 7.85 -28.53
CA SER A 257 26.23 7.25 -28.44
C SER A 257 26.59 6.40 -29.63
N LYS A 258 25.64 5.64 -30.20
CA LYS A 258 25.81 4.91 -31.44
C LYS A 258 26.05 5.85 -32.62
N PHE A 259 25.27 6.91 -32.69
CA PHE A 259 25.37 7.91 -33.74
C PHE A 259 26.72 8.66 -33.71
N LYS A 260 27.19 9.01 -32.50
CA LYS A 260 28.52 9.61 -32.29
C LYS A 260 29.67 8.68 -32.73
N ALA A 261 29.53 7.36 -32.48
CA ALA A 261 30.51 6.35 -32.91
C ALA A 261 30.58 6.20 -34.42
N LEU A 262 29.53 6.57 -35.17
CA LEU A 262 29.47 6.56 -36.64
C LEU A 262 30.04 7.84 -37.30
N GLY A 263 30.72 8.72 -36.56
CA GLY A 263 31.40 9.90 -37.14
C GLY A 263 30.57 11.19 -37.14
N GLY A 264 29.50 11.23 -36.36
CA GLY A 264 28.54 12.35 -36.28
C GLY A 264 29.02 13.60 -35.51
N GLU A 265 30.29 14.01 -35.66
CA GLU A 265 30.81 15.21 -34.96
C GLU A 265 30.12 16.53 -35.36
N TYR A 266 29.53 16.59 -36.56
CA TYR A 266 28.81 17.76 -37.07
C TYR A 266 27.48 18.04 -36.37
N LEU A 267 27.03 17.22 -35.43
CA LEU A 267 25.70 17.27 -34.84
C LEU A 267 25.70 17.68 -33.35
N LYS A 268 26.83 18.14 -32.82
CA LYS A 268 26.87 18.75 -31.48
C LYS A 268 25.94 19.94 -31.35
N ASP A 269 25.76 20.68 -32.42
CA ASP A 269 24.87 21.87 -32.41
C ASP A 269 23.39 21.48 -32.58
N LEU A 270 23.09 20.42 -33.30
CA LEU A 270 21.72 19.85 -33.36
C LEU A 270 21.27 19.31 -32.01
N ASP A 271 22.15 18.62 -31.29
CA ASP A 271 21.84 18.09 -29.97
C ASP A 271 21.61 19.20 -28.93
N LYS A 272 22.43 20.26 -28.97
CA LYS A 272 22.23 21.46 -28.16
C LYS A 272 20.91 22.14 -28.46
N ASN A 273 20.56 22.26 -29.73
CA ASN A 273 19.35 22.94 -30.16
C ASN A 273 18.08 22.11 -29.84
N HIS A 274 18.15 20.78 -29.96
CA HIS A 274 17.07 19.91 -29.51
C HIS A 274 16.90 19.93 -27.99
N THR A 275 17.97 19.90 -27.22
CA THR A 275 17.94 20.01 -25.76
C THR A 275 17.39 21.38 -25.31
N LYS A 276 17.75 22.45 -26.03
CA LYS A 276 17.25 23.80 -25.81
C LYS A 276 15.74 23.86 -26.11
N LEU A 277 15.29 23.25 -27.20
CA LEU A 277 13.87 23.19 -27.58
C LEU A 277 13.02 22.45 -26.54
N LEU A 278 13.52 21.35 -25.99
CA LEU A 278 12.84 20.61 -24.93
C LEU A 278 12.67 21.47 -23.68
N LYS A 279 13.72 22.18 -23.24
CA LYS A 279 13.67 23.10 -22.09
C LYS A 279 12.70 24.26 -22.31
N ILE A 280 12.65 24.82 -23.53
CA ILE A 280 11.73 25.88 -23.90
C ILE A 280 10.28 25.37 -23.82
N ASN A 281 10.00 24.17 -24.35
CA ASN A 281 8.68 23.55 -24.28
C ASN A 281 8.26 23.26 -22.82
N GLU A 282 9.15 22.73 -21.99
CA GLU A 282 8.88 22.55 -20.55
C GLU A 282 8.49 23.87 -19.88
N LYS A 283 9.28 24.93 -20.08
CA LYS A 283 8.98 26.25 -19.53
C LYS A 283 7.63 26.79 -20.04
N SER A 284 7.34 26.64 -21.32
CA SER A 284 6.07 27.10 -21.91
C SER A 284 4.86 26.41 -21.27
N ILE A 285 4.96 25.11 -20.98
CA ILE A 285 3.89 24.36 -20.32
C ILE A 285 3.67 24.88 -18.91
N VAL A 286 4.74 25.04 -18.14
CA VAL A 286 4.67 25.57 -16.77
C VAL A 286 4.06 26.97 -16.73
N LEU A 287 4.49 27.83 -17.64
CA LEU A 287 3.98 29.21 -17.72
C LEU A 287 2.51 29.27 -18.14
N LYS A 288 2.09 28.45 -19.11
CA LYS A 288 0.68 28.37 -19.54
C LYS A 288 -0.23 27.88 -18.42
N GLU A 289 0.19 26.86 -17.66
CA GLU A 289 -0.59 26.38 -16.51
C GLU A 289 -0.62 27.39 -15.35
N LYS A 290 0.49 28.09 -15.12
CA LYS A 290 0.54 29.18 -14.14
C LYS A 290 -0.38 30.33 -14.54
N LEU A 291 -0.36 30.72 -15.81
CA LEU A 291 -1.24 31.76 -16.36
C LEU A 291 -2.72 31.37 -16.26
N LYS A 292 -3.04 30.11 -16.60
CA LYS A 292 -4.41 29.59 -16.49
C LYS A 292 -4.94 29.72 -15.06
N ARG A 293 -4.16 29.37 -14.06
CA ARG A 293 -4.56 29.48 -12.64
C ARG A 293 -4.75 30.91 -12.18
N LEU A 294 -3.81 31.79 -12.55
CA LEU A 294 -3.94 33.21 -12.24
C LEU A 294 -5.17 33.79 -12.94
N SER A 295 -5.47 33.33 -14.17
CA SER A 295 -6.65 33.78 -14.91
C SER A 295 -7.96 33.28 -14.27
N GLU A 296 -8.02 32.07 -13.79
CA GLU A 296 -9.23 31.53 -13.13
C GLU A 296 -9.55 32.25 -11.82
N LYS A 297 -8.53 32.72 -11.08
CA LYS A 297 -8.72 33.42 -9.80
C LYS A 297 -8.80 34.92 -9.89
N THR A 298 -7.95 35.54 -10.68
CA THR A 298 -7.69 36.99 -10.66
C THR A 298 -8.40 37.76 -11.77
N ILE A 299 -8.57 37.15 -12.95
CA ILE A 299 -9.23 37.82 -14.09
C ILE A 299 -10.69 38.19 -13.79
N PRO A 300 -11.53 37.33 -13.17
CA PRO A 300 -12.91 37.74 -12.83
C PRO A 300 -12.97 38.95 -11.90
N LEU A 301 -11.99 39.11 -11.01
CA LEU A 301 -11.90 40.26 -10.10
C LEU A 301 -11.43 41.52 -10.79
N ILE A 302 -10.58 41.39 -11.81
CA ILE A 302 -10.08 42.55 -12.61
C ILE A 302 -11.17 43.12 -13.52
N PHE A 303 -12.04 42.28 -14.07
CA PHE A 303 -13.14 42.71 -14.98
C PHE A 303 -14.39 43.22 -14.26
N CYS A 304 -14.38 43.34 -12.92
CA CYS A 304 -15.46 43.95 -12.15
C CYS A 304 -15.04 45.32 -11.54
N PRO A 305 -14.77 46.37 -12.35
CA PRO A 305 -14.30 47.66 -11.82
C PRO A 305 -15.33 48.36 -10.94
N THR A 306 -16.61 48.12 -11.13
CA THR A 306 -17.69 48.63 -10.28
C THR A 306 -17.65 48.07 -8.87
N LEU A 307 -17.29 46.78 -8.72
CA LEU A 307 -17.12 46.13 -7.43
C LEU A 307 -15.88 46.67 -6.69
N GLN A 308 -14.79 46.93 -7.43
CA GLN A 308 -13.60 47.57 -6.88
C GLN A 308 -13.86 49.01 -6.42
N ALA A 309 -14.55 49.81 -7.23
CA ALA A 309 -14.88 51.16 -6.86
C ALA A 309 -15.82 51.25 -5.64
N ASP A 310 -16.76 50.31 -5.53
CA ASP A 310 -17.66 50.21 -4.38
C ASP A 310 -16.89 49.77 -3.10
N LEU A 311 -15.93 48.87 -3.23
CA LEU A 311 -15.06 48.46 -2.12
C LEU A 311 -14.11 49.57 -1.68
N ASP A 312 -13.49 50.29 -2.62
CA ASP A 312 -12.61 51.42 -2.31
C ASP A 312 -13.37 52.59 -1.68
N LYS A 313 -14.61 52.80 -2.09
CA LYS A 313 -15.50 53.82 -1.49
C LYS A 313 -15.87 53.46 -0.07
N LEU A 314 -16.28 52.21 0.18
CA LEU A 314 -16.57 51.70 1.50
C LEU A 314 -15.35 51.73 2.43
N TYR A 315 -14.15 51.43 1.90
CA TYR A 315 -12.91 51.48 2.65
C TYR A 315 -12.55 52.93 3.05
N LYS A 316 -12.77 53.90 2.19
CA LYS A 316 -12.56 55.34 2.47
C LYS A 316 -13.57 55.88 3.48
N GLU A 317 -14.82 55.48 3.37
CA GLU A 317 -15.90 55.87 4.30
C GLU A 317 -15.70 55.25 5.69
N ARG A 318 -15.12 54.04 5.79
CA ARG A 318 -14.83 53.34 7.03
C ARG A 318 -13.68 53.95 7.86
N LYS A 319 -12.85 54.80 7.21
CA LYS A 319 -11.78 55.54 7.93
C LYS A 319 -12.35 56.58 8.89
N LEU A 320 -13.65 56.83 8.89
CA LEU A 320 -14.33 57.84 9.66
C LEU A 320 -15.25 57.33 10.78
N GLU A 321 -15.68 56.10 10.82
CA GLU A 321 -16.35 55.51 12.00
C GLU A 321 -16.80 54.05 11.72
N SER A 322 -16.75 53.21 12.75
CA SER A 322 -17.05 51.77 12.75
C SER A 322 -18.51 51.44 12.43
N ASP A 323 -18.87 51.31 11.16
CA ASP A 323 -20.23 50.93 10.81
C ASP A 323 -20.29 49.52 10.17
N LEU A 324 -20.37 48.52 11.07
CA LEU A 324 -20.52 47.11 10.72
C LEU A 324 -21.81 46.83 9.93
N ASP A 325 -22.82 47.65 10.16
CA ASP A 325 -24.13 47.54 9.48
C ASP A 325 -24.04 47.90 8.01
N THR A 326 -23.20 48.87 7.66
CA THR A 326 -22.94 49.24 6.26
C THR A 326 -22.23 48.11 5.51
N PHE A 327 -21.33 47.39 6.16
CA PHE A 327 -20.66 46.24 5.57
C PHE A 327 -21.62 45.04 5.41
N LYS A 328 -22.51 44.78 6.38
CA LYS A 328 -23.57 43.78 6.25
C LYS A 328 -24.56 44.12 5.10
N GLU A 329 -24.92 45.39 4.94
CA GLU A 329 -25.75 45.82 3.83
C GLU A 329 -25.06 45.68 2.47
N PHE A 330 -23.75 45.97 2.39
CA PHE A 330 -22.96 45.73 1.21
C PHE A 330 -22.94 44.26 0.81
N LEU A 331 -22.68 43.36 1.76
CA LEU A 331 -22.69 41.91 1.52
C LEU A 331 -24.08 41.37 1.11
N LYS A 332 -25.17 42.08 1.41
CA LYS A 332 -26.54 41.76 0.98
C LYS A 332 -26.84 42.17 -0.46
N LYS A 333 -26.02 43.01 -1.12
CA LYS A 333 -26.24 43.39 -2.52
C LYS A 333 -26.19 42.16 -3.44
N ALA A 334 -27.13 42.08 -4.40
CA ALA A 334 -27.31 40.90 -5.25
C ALA A 334 -26.05 40.51 -6.03
N LYS A 335 -25.27 41.48 -6.54
CA LYS A 335 -24.02 41.22 -7.27
C LYS A 335 -22.90 40.64 -6.41
N VAL A 336 -22.80 41.06 -5.16
CA VAL A 336 -21.80 40.51 -4.20
C VAL A 336 -22.18 39.09 -3.80
N ARG A 337 -23.46 38.80 -3.60
CA ARG A 337 -23.97 37.45 -3.34
C ARG A 337 -23.71 36.50 -4.51
N GLU A 338 -23.79 36.96 -5.73
CA GLU A 338 -23.55 36.15 -6.92
C GLU A 338 -22.07 35.80 -7.07
N VAL A 339 -21.16 36.71 -6.78
CA VAL A 339 -19.71 36.47 -6.78
C VAL A 339 -19.32 35.49 -5.63
N ILE A 340 -19.88 35.68 -4.44
CA ILE A 340 -19.64 34.80 -3.29
C ILE A 340 -20.19 33.38 -3.54
N ARG A 341 -21.38 33.27 -4.18
CA ARG A 341 -21.95 31.96 -4.57
C ARG A 341 -21.10 31.20 -5.58
N ASN A 342 -20.57 31.92 -6.58
CA ASN A 342 -19.76 31.32 -7.63
C ASN A 342 -18.39 30.84 -7.12
N GLU A 343 -17.88 31.36 -6.01
CA GLU A 343 -16.63 30.98 -5.39
C GLU A 343 -16.79 29.91 -4.26
N SER A 344 -18.00 29.36 -4.06
CA SER A 344 -18.27 28.34 -3.04
C SER A 344 -17.98 28.78 -1.59
N ILE A 345 -18.03 30.07 -1.31
CA ILE A 345 -17.90 30.64 0.03
C ILE A 345 -19.31 30.75 0.61
N GLN A 346 -19.73 29.78 1.41
CA GLN A 346 -20.96 29.86 2.21
C GLN A 346 -20.69 30.74 3.44
N LEU A 347 -20.98 32.01 3.35
CA LEU A 347 -21.11 32.92 4.49
C LEU A 347 -22.59 33.02 4.87
N ASP A 348 -22.98 32.45 6.00
CA ASP A 348 -24.29 32.64 6.59
C ASP A 348 -24.29 33.99 7.31
N LEU A 349 -24.86 35.02 6.63
CA LEU A 349 -24.82 36.42 7.05
C LEU A 349 -25.67 36.73 8.29
N ASN A 350 -26.46 35.77 8.76
CA ASN A 350 -27.34 35.96 9.91
C ASN A 350 -26.69 35.60 11.25
N GLU A 351 -25.52 34.92 11.23
CA GLU A 351 -24.84 34.44 12.43
C GLU A 351 -23.52 35.14 12.78
N ILE A 352 -23.11 36.17 12.03
CA ILE A 352 -21.89 36.91 12.33
C ILE A 352 -22.17 37.90 13.45
N SER A 353 -21.69 37.60 14.66
CA SER A 353 -21.77 38.49 15.81
C SER A 353 -20.70 39.59 15.73
N ILE A 354 -20.98 40.75 16.33
CA ILE A 354 -20.03 41.88 16.37
C ILE A 354 -18.71 41.49 17.06
N ASN A 355 -18.77 40.56 18.01
CA ASN A 355 -17.59 40.10 18.73
C ASN A 355 -16.66 39.20 17.90
N ASP A 356 -17.20 38.49 16.90
CA ASP A 356 -16.41 37.60 16.02
C ASP A 356 -15.60 38.40 14.98
N ILE A 357 -15.94 39.68 14.76
CA ILE A 357 -15.28 40.53 13.77
C ILE A 357 -14.33 41.54 14.43
N SER A 358 -14.55 41.88 15.71
CA SER A 358 -13.77 42.91 16.40
C SER A 358 -12.39 42.45 16.86
N ASP A 359 -12.18 41.15 17.04
CA ASP A 359 -10.90 40.58 17.51
C ASP A 359 -9.97 40.09 16.39
N ASP A 360 -10.42 40.13 15.14
CA ASP A 360 -9.63 39.60 14.04
C ASP A 360 -8.80 40.70 13.35
N LYS A 361 -7.66 41.05 13.96
CA LYS A 361 -6.62 41.90 13.32
C LYS A 361 -6.22 41.37 11.93
N ASP A 362 -6.39 40.09 11.70
CA ASP A 362 -6.07 39.44 10.42
C ASP A 362 -7.07 39.82 9.31
N PHE A 363 -8.32 40.19 9.64
CA PHE A 363 -9.29 40.63 8.64
C PHE A 363 -8.96 42.01 8.06
N HIS A 364 -8.47 42.93 8.87
CA HIS A 364 -7.98 44.25 8.38
C HIS A 364 -6.71 44.09 7.54
N LEU A 365 -5.80 43.22 7.95
CA LEU A 365 -4.59 42.89 7.19
C LEU A 365 -4.93 42.26 5.82
N ASN A 366 -5.94 41.40 5.77
CA ASN A 366 -6.35 40.73 4.52
C ASN A 366 -6.93 41.67 3.47
N ILE A 367 -7.56 42.80 3.84
CA ILE A 367 -8.07 43.78 2.86
C ILE A 367 -6.95 44.69 2.33
N GLU A 368 -6.00 45.11 3.17
CA GLU A 368 -4.81 45.87 2.71
C GLU A 368 -3.87 44.97 1.88
N ILE A 369 -3.69 43.74 2.26
CA ILE A 369 -2.94 42.73 1.50
C ILE A 369 -3.65 42.46 0.16
N SER A 370 -4.98 42.49 0.08
CA SER A 370 -5.74 42.28 -1.15
C SER A 370 -5.42 43.33 -2.23
N ASN A 371 -5.29 44.61 -1.89
CA ASN A 371 -4.98 45.66 -2.87
C ASN A 371 -3.50 45.67 -3.29
N HIS A 372 -2.60 45.36 -2.37
CA HIS A 372 -1.17 45.21 -2.67
C HIS A 372 -0.90 43.91 -3.44
N ALA A 373 -1.63 42.83 -3.11
CA ALA A 373 -1.57 41.56 -3.80
C ALA A 373 -2.11 41.62 -5.23
N LYS A 374 -3.18 42.41 -5.49
CA LYS A 374 -3.77 42.59 -6.85
C LYS A 374 -2.79 43.22 -7.84
N ASN A 375 -2.09 44.27 -7.45
CA ASN A 375 -1.07 44.90 -8.32
C ASN A 375 0.10 43.93 -8.54
N LYS A 376 0.50 43.16 -7.51
CA LYS A 376 1.55 42.18 -7.59
C LYS A 376 1.16 40.98 -8.45
N GLU A 377 -0.12 40.54 -8.39
CA GLU A 377 -0.64 39.47 -9.24
C GLU A 377 -0.79 39.90 -10.70
N LEU A 378 -1.20 41.15 -10.98
CA LEU A 378 -1.23 41.72 -12.32
C LEU A 378 0.18 41.78 -12.93
N ASP A 379 1.18 42.19 -12.15
CA ASP A 379 2.56 42.21 -12.60
C ASP A 379 3.08 40.77 -12.84
N ILE A 380 2.67 39.81 -12.03
CA ILE A 380 2.98 38.40 -12.25
C ILE A 380 2.31 37.86 -13.53
N ILE A 381 1.05 38.24 -13.81
CA ILE A 381 0.35 37.88 -15.05
C ILE A 381 1.05 38.49 -16.26
N LYS A 382 1.37 39.80 -16.25
CA LYS A 382 2.12 40.47 -17.31
C LYS A 382 3.46 39.78 -17.55
N LYS A 383 4.22 39.53 -16.48
CA LYS A 383 5.51 38.83 -16.56
C LYS A 383 5.36 37.42 -17.15
N CYS A 384 4.32 36.68 -16.78
CA CYS A 384 4.04 35.38 -17.39
C CYS A 384 3.74 35.46 -18.88
N PHE A 385 3.02 36.50 -19.35
CA PHE A 385 2.77 36.74 -20.77
C PHE A 385 4.06 37.07 -21.51
N ASP A 386 4.87 37.99 -20.97
CA ASP A 386 6.16 38.37 -21.56
C ASP A 386 7.11 37.16 -21.64
N ASP A 387 7.17 36.34 -20.59
CA ASP A 387 7.94 35.10 -20.57
C ASP A 387 7.45 34.06 -21.59
N ILE A 388 6.11 33.97 -21.83
CA ILE A 388 5.53 33.10 -22.85
C ILE A 388 5.88 33.61 -24.25
N LEU A 389 5.77 34.90 -24.50
CA LEU A 389 6.11 35.50 -25.79
C LEU A 389 7.61 35.35 -26.10
N SER A 390 8.47 35.58 -25.11
CA SER A 390 9.90 35.34 -25.23
C SER A 390 10.23 33.85 -25.53
N ASN A 391 9.58 32.92 -24.85
CA ASN A 391 9.79 31.49 -25.10
C ASN A 391 9.27 31.07 -26.51
N LEU A 392 8.21 31.64 -26.99
CA LEU A 392 7.71 31.38 -28.36
C LEU A 392 8.69 31.88 -29.43
N ALA A 393 9.28 33.08 -29.24
CA ALA A 393 10.31 33.60 -30.11
C ALA A 393 11.59 32.73 -30.10
N ASP A 394 11.99 32.31 -28.92
CA ASP A 394 13.14 31.37 -28.75
C ASP A 394 12.86 29.98 -29.40
N GLU A 395 11.61 29.50 -29.30
CA GLU A 395 11.19 28.27 -29.96
C GLU A 395 11.27 28.36 -31.46
N GLU A 396 10.74 29.45 -32.03
CA GLU A 396 10.74 29.69 -33.47
C GLU A 396 12.18 29.87 -34.02
N SER A 397 13.03 30.63 -33.31
CA SER A 397 14.44 30.79 -33.65
C SER A 397 15.17 29.43 -33.64
N THR A 398 14.97 28.64 -32.56
CA THR A 398 15.61 27.33 -32.41
C THR A 398 15.12 26.33 -33.48
N ARG A 399 13.85 26.37 -33.85
CA ARG A 399 13.27 25.54 -34.95
C ARG A 399 13.87 25.92 -36.31
N ASN A 400 14.08 27.19 -36.56
CA ASN A 400 14.68 27.68 -37.80
C ASN A 400 16.14 27.23 -37.89
N GLU A 401 16.90 27.28 -36.81
CA GLU A 401 18.27 26.74 -36.74
C GLU A 401 18.31 25.23 -37.03
N ILE A 402 17.36 24.45 -36.52
CA ILE A 402 17.26 23.01 -36.75
C ILE A 402 16.89 22.72 -38.23
N ASN A 403 16.02 23.51 -38.86
CA ASN A 403 15.54 23.30 -40.22
C ASN A 403 16.53 23.76 -41.28
N SER A 404 17.56 24.54 -40.93
CA SER A 404 18.59 25.04 -41.84
C SER A 404 19.70 24.01 -42.16
N VAL A 405 19.69 22.81 -41.56
CA VAL A 405 20.68 21.76 -41.74
C VAL A 405 20.35 20.84 -42.96
N PRO A 406 21.31 20.52 -43.83
CA PRO A 406 21.05 19.75 -45.07
C PRO A 406 20.58 18.31 -44.85
N ILE A 407 19.76 17.82 -45.79
CA ILE A 407 18.76 16.72 -45.74
C ILE A 407 19.32 15.29 -45.74
N TYR A 408 20.50 15.00 -45.35
CA TYR A 408 20.87 13.60 -45.12
C TYR A 408 20.68 13.21 -43.65
N VAL A 409 19.51 12.64 -43.34
CA VAL A 409 19.17 12.26 -41.98
C VAL A 409 19.36 10.75 -41.81
N PRO A 410 20.41 10.29 -41.11
CA PRO A 410 20.58 8.85 -40.81
C PRO A 410 19.35 8.31 -40.07
N ASP A 411 19.09 7.02 -40.21
CA ASP A 411 17.95 6.33 -39.57
C ASP A 411 17.92 6.49 -38.03
N GLU A 412 19.09 6.65 -37.42
CA GLU A 412 19.26 6.93 -35.99
C GLU A 412 18.61 8.24 -35.57
N ILE A 413 18.77 9.30 -36.35
CA ILE A 413 18.14 10.60 -36.06
C ILE A 413 16.62 10.52 -36.18
N ARG A 414 16.12 9.77 -37.15
CA ARG A 414 14.68 9.55 -37.30
C ARG A 414 14.11 8.82 -36.09
N LYS A 415 14.85 7.85 -35.55
CA LYS A 415 14.48 7.15 -34.30
C LYS A 415 14.55 8.09 -33.10
N ILE A 416 15.59 8.91 -32.98
CA ILE A 416 15.73 9.91 -31.91
C ILE A 416 14.54 10.89 -31.91
N LYS A 417 14.23 11.50 -33.07
CA LYS A 417 13.06 12.39 -33.22
C LYS A 417 11.74 11.71 -32.82
N LYS A 418 11.58 10.42 -33.14
CA LYS A 418 10.40 9.64 -32.71
C LYS A 418 10.33 9.45 -31.19
N HIS A 419 11.46 9.28 -30.51
CA HIS A 419 11.50 9.19 -29.05
C HIS A 419 11.28 10.56 -28.40
N GLU A 420 11.80 11.62 -28.95
CA GLU A 420 11.56 13.00 -28.48
C GLU A 420 10.08 13.40 -28.60
N SER A 421 9.43 13.08 -29.71
CA SER A 421 7.99 13.33 -29.87
C SER A 421 7.12 12.59 -28.87
N ARG A 422 7.61 11.48 -28.29
CA ARG A 422 6.96 10.75 -27.19
C ARG A 422 7.28 11.32 -25.80
N LEU A 423 8.44 11.95 -25.67
CA LEU A 423 8.91 12.51 -24.40
C LEU A 423 8.15 13.78 -24.01
N ILE A 424 7.93 14.66 -24.99
CA ILE A 424 7.24 15.96 -24.79
C ILE A 424 5.88 15.80 -24.08
N PRO A 425 4.94 14.95 -24.55
CA PRO A 425 3.64 14.81 -23.88
C PRO A 425 3.74 14.15 -22.51
N LEU A 426 4.76 13.34 -22.26
CA LEU A 426 4.99 12.74 -20.94
C LEU A 426 5.52 13.76 -19.94
N LEU A 427 6.42 14.64 -20.36
CA LEU A 427 6.91 15.75 -19.56
C LEU A 427 5.76 16.70 -19.21
N ALA A 428 4.96 17.10 -20.20
CA ALA A 428 3.78 17.93 -20.01
C ALA A 428 2.79 17.31 -19.01
N LYS A 429 2.53 16.00 -19.16
CA LYS A 429 1.65 15.26 -18.24
C LYS A 429 2.21 15.23 -16.83
N LYS A 430 3.51 15.02 -16.68
CA LYS A 430 4.18 14.99 -15.38
C LYS A 430 4.07 16.35 -14.69
N GLU A 431 4.40 17.43 -15.37
CA GLU A 431 4.31 18.80 -14.84
C GLU A 431 2.88 19.15 -14.41
N LYS A 432 1.88 18.83 -15.23
CA LYS A 432 0.47 19.02 -14.86
C LYS A 432 0.11 18.29 -13.56
N MET A 433 0.57 17.05 -13.40
CA MET A 433 0.31 16.27 -12.19
C MET A 433 1.05 16.82 -10.96
N ILE A 434 2.29 17.35 -11.12
CA ILE A 434 3.04 18.00 -10.02
C ILE A 434 2.29 19.24 -9.54
N ILE A 435 1.82 20.03 -10.46
CA ILE A 435 1.06 21.23 -10.17
C ILE A 435 -0.26 20.91 -9.44
N GLU A 436 -0.97 19.88 -9.89
CA GLU A 436 -2.19 19.40 -9.22
C GLU A 436 -1.90 18.87 -7.82
N LEU A 437 -0.77 18.21 -7.64
CA LEU A 437 -0.28 17.72 -6.35
C LEU A 437 -0.03 18.88 -5.37
N ASP A 438 0.66 19.93 -5.82
CA ASP A 438 0.95 21.11 -4.98
C ASP A 438 -0.32 21.80 -4.49
N ILE A 439 -1.34 21.92 -5.38
CA ILE A 439 -2.64 22.49 -4.99
C ILE A 439 -3.34 21.63 -3.95
N LEU A 440 -3.44 20.34 -4.22
CA LEU A 440 -4.12 19.41 -3.32
C LEU A 440 -3.39 19.31 -1.97
N SER A 441 -2.06 19.39 -1.97
CA SER A 441 -1.27 19.42 -0.74
C SER A 441 -1.56 20.68 0.08
N ALA A 442 -1.55 21.86 -0.55
CA ALA A 442 -1.88 23.12 0.11
C ALA A 442 -3.33 23.14 0.63
N LEU A 443 -4.27 22.55 -0.13
CA LEU A 443 -5.66 22.42 0.30
C LEU A 443 -5.80 21.48 1.50
N ASN A 444 -5.10 20.36 1.48
CA ASN A 444 -5.09 19.40 2.59
C ASN A 444 -4.50 20.02 3.86
N ASP A 445 -3.44 20.82 3.74
CA ASP A 445 -2.85 21.56 4.87
C ASP A 445 -3.82 22.58 5.45
N LYS A 446 -4.58 23.28 4.58
CA LYS A 446 -5.64 24.21 5.00
C LYS A 446 -6.77 23.47 5.72
N THR A 447 -7.20 22.33 5.21
CA THR A 447 -8.23 21.48 5.84
C THR A 447 -7.76 21.00 7.22
N ASN A 448 -6.50 20.59 7.36
CA ASN A 448 -5.92 20.17 8.64
C ASN A 448 -5.86 21.31 9.66
N LYS A 449 -5.43 22.50 9.24
CA LYS A 449 -5.46 23.71 10.11
C LYS A 449 -6.87 24.05 10.55
N SER A 450 -7.85 23.96 9.66
CA SER A 450 -9.26 24.18 10.01
C SER A 450 -9.76 23.16 11.02
N LYS A 451 -9.43 21.87 10.84
CA LYS A 451 -9.74 20.81 11.82
C LYS A 451 -9.16 21.12 13.20
N ASP A 452 -7.91 21.59 13.27
CA ASP A 452 -7.26 21.94 14.53
C ASP A 452 -7.98 23.10 15.25
N VAL A 453 -8.46 24.09 14.50
CA VAL A 453 -9.25 25.20 15.03
C VAL A 453 -10.59 24.70 15.59
N PHE A 454 -11.30 23.83 14.84
CA PHE A 454 -12.55 23.23 15.32
C PHE A 454 -12.32 22.35 16.56
N LEU A 455 -11.25 21.57 16.61
CA LEU A 455 -10.87 20.78 17.79
C LEU A 455 -10.64 21.68 19.01
N LYS A 456 -10.01 22.84 18.84
CA LYS A 456 -9.82 23.80 19.93
C LYS A 456 -11.16 24.38 20.40
N LYS A 457 -12.08 24.71 19.52
CA LYS A 457 -13.43 25.21 19.87
C LYS A 457 -14.27 24.13 20.58
N ILE A 458 -14.14 22.87 20.14
CA ILE A 458 -14.78 21.71 20.77
C ILE A 458 -14.25 21.48 22.20
N LYS A 459 -13.06 21.95 22.54
CA LYS A 459 -12.42 21.76 23.87
C LYS A 459 -13.05 22.53 25.03
N ILE A 460 -14.00 23.42 24.80
CA ILE A 460 -14.52 24.34 25.82
C ILE A 460 -15.80 23.82 26.57
N GLY A 461 -16.29 22.60 26.28
CA GLY A 461 -17.53 22.03 26.88
C GLY A 461 -17.27 21.05 28.02
N LYS A 462 -18.09 21.16 29.06
CA LYS A 462 -18.08 20.56 30.40
C LYS A 462 -17.98 19.02 30.46
N ASP A 463 -16.81 18.43 30.33
CA ASP A 463 -16.44 17.16 31.00
C ASP A 463 -14.91 17.03 30.93
N GLU A 464 -14.25 17.97 31.59
CA GLU A 464 -12.81 18.18 31.48
C GLU A 464 -11.98 16.94 31.86
N ASP A 465 -12.43 16.14 32.83
CA ASP A 465 -11.58 15.08 33.40
C ASP A 465 -11.48 13.82 32.52
N GLN A 466 -12.59 13.35 31.94
CA GLN A 466 -12.58 12.19 31.05
C GLN A 466 -12.00 12.53 29.65
N LYS A 467 -12.26 13.75 29.20
CA LYS A 467 -11.75 14.27 27.94
C LYS A 467 -10.23 14.44 27.98
N VAL A 468 -9.70 15.05 29.04
CA VAL A 468 -8.25 15.17 29.26
C VAL A 468 -7.58 13.80 29.35
N LYS A 469 -8.23 12.81 30.00
CA LYS A 469 -7.71 11.43 30.07
C LYS A 469 -7.66 10.77 28.69
N THR A 470 -8.71 10.91 27.86
CA THR A 470 -8.73 10.33 26.50
C THR A 470 -7.77 11.04 25.55
N GLU A 471 -7.58 12.36 25.66
CA GLU A 471 -6.57 13.10 24.89
C GLU A 471 -5.14 12.66 25.25
N LYS A 472 -4.82 12.56 26.53
CA LYS A 472 -3.53 12.03 26.99
C LYS A 472 -3.30 10.59 26.53
N ALA A 473 -4.32 9.74 26.62
CA ALA A 473 -4.23 8.36 26.14
C ALA A 473 -3.96 8.29 24.63
N LEU A 474 -4.65 9.12 23.83
CA LEU A 474 -4.41 9.22 22.39
C LEU A 474 -2.99 9.70 22.08
N GLU A 475 -2.51 10.74 22.77
CA GLU A 475 -1.14 11.23 22.60
C GLU A 475 -0.09 10.17 22.93
N VAL A 476 -0.30 9.43 24.04
CA VAL A 476 0.59 8.33 24.44
C VAL A 476 0.61 7.22 23.38
N LEU A 477 -0.56 6.81 22.87
CA LEU A 477 -0.65 5.78 21.85
C LEU A 477 0.02 6.21 20.52
N LEU A 478 -0.16 7.45 20.10
CA LEU A 478 0.49 7.99 18.91
C LEU A 478 2.02 8.05 19.07
N LYS A 479 2.52 8.48 20.22
CA LYS A 479 3.95 8.47 20.55
C LYS A 479 4.49 7.05 20.63
N TYR A 480 3.74 6.13 21.23
CA TYR A 480 4.11 4.72 21.33
C TYR A 480 4.18 4.06 19.95
N ARG A 481 3.19 4.32 19.09
CA ARG A 481 3.18 3.89 17.68
C ARG A 481 4.44 4.36 16.93
N SER A 482 4.78 5.64 17.04
CA SER A 482 6.00 6.18 16.40
C SER A 482 7.26 5.48 16.91
N ARG A 483 7.39 5.31 18.23
CA ARG A 483 8.55 4.63 18.83
C ARG A 483 8.70 3.18 18.39
N ILE A 484 7.60 2.47 18.19
CA ILE A 484 7.63 1.10 17.67
C ILE A 484 8.20 1.09 16.26
N TYR A 485 7.71 1.98 15.39
CA TYR A 485 8.27 2.09 14.04
C TYR A 485 9.77 2.41 14.11
N ASP A 486 10.17 3.42 14.85
CA ASP A 486 11.57 3.84 14.96
C ASP A 486 12.48 2.71 15.46
N SER A 487 12.01 1.95 16.47
CA SER A 487 12.80 0.86 17.06
C SER A 487 12.89 -0.38 16.17
N LYS A 488 11.78 -0.78 15.54
CA LYS A 488 11.71 -1.99 14.71
C LYS A 488 12.18 -1.75 13.27
N ASP A 489 12.07 -0.53 12.74
CA ASP A 489 12.49 -0.16 11.39
C ASP A 489 13.98 -0.42 11.17
N LYS A 490 14.81 0.07 12.08
CA LYS A 490 16.27 -0.13 11.99
C LYS A 490 16.64 -1.61 11.95
N LEU A 491 16.01 -2.42 12.80
CA LEU A 491 16.25 -3.85 12.87
C LEU A 491 15.72 -4.57 11.61
N LEU A 492 14.55 -4.17 11.13
CA LEU A 492 13.97 -4.72 9.90
C LEU A 492 14.87 -4.44 8.68
N ARG A 493 15.33 -3.20 8.51
CA ARG A 493 16.23 -2.83 7.41
C ARG A 493 17.53 -3.62 7.45
N GLN A 494 18.14 -3.73 8.64
CA GLN A 494 19.39 -4.48 8.81
C GLN A 494 19.18 -5.96 8.48
N ASN A 495 18.17 -6.60 9.10
CA ASN A 495 17.84 -7.99 8.82
C ASN A 495 17.59 -8.22 7.32
N LEU A 496 16.84 -7.33 6.68
CA LEU A 496 16.52 -7.46 5.26
C LEU A 496 17.75 -7.37 4.37
N ILE A 497 18.66 -6.41 4.63
CA ILE A 497 19.93 -6.28 3.90
C ILE A 497 20.78 -7.54 4.10
N ASP A 498 20.90 -8.02 5.34
CA ASP A 498 21.69 -9.22 5.67
C ASP A 498 21.12 -10.47 4.99
N ARG A 499 19.78 -10.65 4.99
CA ARG A 499 19.13 -11.79 4.34
C ARG A 499 19.27 -11.73 2.81
N ILE A 500 19.12 -10.55 2.20
CA ILE A 500 19.36 -10.39 0.77
C ILE A 500 20.82 -10.70 0.43
N SER A 501 21.78 -10.21 1.22
CA SER A 501 23.21 -10.46 1.01
C SER A 501 23.57 -11.96 1.12
N LEU A 502 22.91 -12.70 2.03
CA LEU A 502 23.09 -14.13 2.18
C LEU A 502 22.54 -14.92 0.99
N LEU A 503 21.40 -14.52 0.46
CA LEU A 503 20.66 -15.26 -0.56
C LEU A 503 21.04 -14.87 -1.99
N ALA A 504 21.37 -13.60 -2.23
CA ALA A 504 21.66 -13.11 -3.57
C ALA A 504 23.06 -13.53 -4.07
N ARG A 505 23.17 -13.77 -5.37
CA ARG A 505 24.45 -14.03 -6.04
C ARG A 505 25.42 -12.86 -5.88
N LYS A 506 24.90 -11.64 -6.00
CA LYS A 506 25.65 -10.40 -5.76
C LYS A 506 25.46 -10.01 -4.29
N LYS A 507 26.45 -10.28 -3.45
CA LYS A 507 26.38 -10.00 -2.00
C LYS A 507 26.09 -8.55 -1.65
N GLU A 508 26.36 -7.61 -2.56
CA GLU A 508 26.10 -6.18 -2.39
C GLU A 508 25.05 -5.66 -3.39
N LEU A 509 24.06 -6.50 -3.71
CA LEU A 509 22.95 -6.12 -4.58
C LEU A 509 22.22 -4.88 -4.06
N ILE A 510 22.03 -4.82 -2.75
CA ILE A 510 21.36 -3.72 -2.05
C ILE A 510 22.24 -3.28 -0.89
N LYS A 511 22.56 -1.99 -0.84
CA LYS A 511 23.37 -1.40 0.23
C LYS A 511 22.53 -0.74 1.30
N ASP A 512 21.40 -0.16 0.92
CA ASP A 512 20.50 0.52 1.83
C ASP A 512 19.05 0.39 1.37
N ILE A 513 18.11 0.47 2.32
CA ILE A 513 16.68 0.34 2.08
C ILE A 513 15.98 1.45 2.85
N ASP A 514 15.25 2.31 2.14
CA ASP A 514 14.36 3.29 2.74
C ASP A 514 12.94 2.75 2.79
N ILE A 515 12.35 2.71 3.98
CA ILE A 515 10.95 2.32 4.20
C ILE A 515 10.18 3.55 4.66
N ASN A 516 9.24 4.01 3.84
CA ASN A 516 8.37 5.12 4.19
C ASN A 516 6.99 4.59 4.58
N TYR A 517 6.72 4.50 5.88
CA TYR A 517 5.47 3.97 6.43
C TYR A 517 4.25 4.83 6.12
N LYS A 518 4.43 6.15 6.00
CA LYS A 518 3.33 7.08 5.66
C LYS A 518 2.92 6.94 4.19
N LYS A 519 3.90 6.84 3.30
CA LYS A 519 3.67 6.70 1.85
C LYS A 519 3.53 5.25 1.39
N LYS A 520 3.68 4.30 2.29
CA LYS A 520 3.69 2.85 2.01
C LYS A 520 4.62 2.49 0.84
N LEU A 521 5.85 3.01 0.90
CA LEU A 521 6.85 2.89 -0.17
C LEU A 521 8.15 2.31 0.37
N VAL A 522 8.72 1.36 -0.38
CA VAL A 522 10.06 0.82 -0.16
C VAL A 522 10.97 1.23 -1.31
N VAL A 523 12.13 1.79 -1.00
CA VAL A 523 13.15 2.19 -1.97
C VAL A 523 14.45 1.45 -1.67
N TYR A 524 14.93 0.68 -2.63
CA TYR A 524 16.21 -0.03 -2.56
C TYR A 524 17.31 0.80 -3.19
N LYS A 525 18.49 0.84 -2.56
CA LYS A 525 19.63 1.65 -2.99
C LYS A 525 20.87 0.78 -3.23
N ASP A 526 21.64 1.15 -4.26
CA ASP A 526 22.92 0.54 -4.59
C ASP A 526 24.08 1.11 -3.72
N ARG A 527 25.30 0.66 -3.98
CA ARG A 527 26.54 1.14 -3.31
C ARG A 527 26.74 2.65 -3.44
N ASN A 528 26.23 3.27 -4.49
CA ASN A 528 26.36 4.69 -4.75
C ASN A 528 25.17 5.50 -4.21
N ASN A 529 24.38 4.90 -3.31
CA ASN A 529 23.15 5.49 -2.75
C ASN A 529 22.13 5.87 -3.82
N ARG A 530 22.16 5.22 -5.01
CA ARG A 530 21.24 5.44 -6.10
C ARG A 530 20.10 4.43 -6.01
N ARG A 531 18.88 4.88 -6.28
CA ARG A 531 17.72 4.01 -6.33
C ARG A 531 17.89 2.93 -7.40
N ILE A 532 17.62 1.68 -7.04
CA ILE A 532 17.58 0.56 -7.98
C ILE A 532 16.18 0.54 -8.61
N PRO A 533 16.05 0.78 -9.92
CA PRO A 533 14.74 0.95 -10.54
C PRO A 533 14.01 -0.36 -10.81
N LYS A 534 14.74 -1.47 -11.02
CA LYS A 534 14.19 -2.76 -11.40
C LYS A 534 15.15 -3.89 -11.04
N PHE A 535 14.58 -4.99 -10.59
CA PHE A 535 15.27 -6.26 -10.35
C PHE A 535 14.90 -7.29 -11.42
N SER A 536 15.77 -8.24 -11.68
CA SER A 536 15.46 -9.43 -12.48
C SER A 536 14.39 -10.30 -11.78
N ALA A 537 13.84 -11.29 -12.48
CA ALA A 537 12.84 -12.19 -11.92
C ALA A 537 13.39 -12.98 -10.72
N GLY A 538 14.62 -13.48 -10.81
CA GLY A 538 15.29 -14.18 -9.72
C GLY A 538 15.62 -13.26 -8.54
N GLU A 539 16.15 -12.05 -8.79
CA GLU A 539 16.42 -11.08 -7.73
C GLU A 539 15.14 -10.67 -6.99
N ASN A 540 14.01 -10.48 -7.69
CA ASN A 540 12.72 -10.21 -7.07
C ASN A 540 12.25 -11.36 -6.18
N HIS A 541 12.48 -12.61 -6.59
CA HIS A 541 12.14 -13.77 -5.78
C HIS A 541 12.98 -13.80 -4.49
N ILE A 542 14.29 -13.61 -4.61
CA ILE A 542 15.19 -13.53 -3.46
C ILE A 542 14.81 -12.40 -2.49
N ILE A 543 14.44 -11.23 -3.02
CA ILE A 543 13.96 -10.11 -2.20
C ILE A 543 12.67 -10.48 -1.48
N SER A 544 11.71 -11.16 -2.15
CA SER A 544 10.46 -11.61 -1.54
C SER A 544 10.69 -12.57 -0.39
N VAL A 545 11.56 -13.57 -0.61
CA VAL A 545 11.96 -14.54 0.42
C VAL A 545 12.68 -13.86 1.59
N ALA A 546 13.57 -12.90 1.30
CA ALA A 546 14.28 -12.13 2.33
C ALA A 546 13.32 -11.30 3.19
N TRP A 547 12.27 -10.72 2.60
CA TRP A 547 11.21 -10.03 3.35
C TRP A 547 10.50 -10.97 4.32
N ILE A 548 10.07 -12.14 3.84
CA ILE A 548 9.40 -13.14 4.67
C ILE A 548 10.30 -13.53 5.84
N TRP A 549 11.58 -13.83 5.56
CA TRP A 549 12.52 -14.21 6.59
C TRP A 549 12.78 -13.10 7.60
N ALA A 550 13.06 -11.86 7.13
CA ALA A 550 13.30 -10.73 8.01
C ALA A 550 12.08 -10.40 8.89
N LEU A 551 10.87 -10.50 8.35
CA LEU A 551 9.63 -10.30 9.11
C LEU A 551 9.36 -11.43 10.10
N SER A 552 9.70 -12.69 9.76
CA SER A 552 9.56 -13.82 10.67
C SER A 552 10.49 -13.72 11.88
N ASP A 553 11.70 -13.17 11.67
CA ASP A 553 12.65 -12.91 12.77
C ASP A 553 12.10 -11.91 13.79
N LEU A 554 11.35 -10.91 13.31
CA LEU A 554 10.73 -9.86 14.12
C LEU A 554 9.37 -10.25 14.71
N SER A 555 8.79 -11.34 14.23
CA SER A 555 7.51 -11.83 14.73
C SER A 555 7.65 -12.35 16.16
N SER A 556 6.73 -11.92 17.03
CA SER A 556 6.60 -12.46 18.39
C SER A 556 6.06 -13.88 18.41
N LYS A 557 5.34 -14.29 17.36
CA LYS A 557 4.78 -15.63 17.22
C LYS A 557 5.72 -16.49 16.38
N LYS A 558 6.12 -17.62 16.91
CA LYS A 558 6.94 -18.63 16.20
C LYS A 558 6.04 -19.76 15.75
N ILE A 559 5.47 -19.60 14.57
CA ILE A 559 4.51 -20.52 13.94
C ILE A 559 5.28 -21.34 12.89
N PRO A 560 4.93 -22.59 12.64
CA PRO A 560 5.47 -23.38 11.52
C PRO A 560 5.18 -22.72 10.18
N PHE A 561 6.12 -22.85 9.25
CA PHE A 561 5.92 -22.38 7.88
C PHE A 561 5.30 -23.49 7.02
N VAL A 562 4.39 -23.12 6.16
CA VAL A 562 3.87 -23.96 5.08
C VAL A 562 4.14 -23.24 3.77
N ILE A 563 4.99 -23.82 2.92
CA ILE A 563 5.48 -23.18 1.70
C ILE A 563 5.06 -24.01 0.50
N ASP A 564 4.28 -23.43 -0.39
CA ASP A 564 3.97 -24.02 -1.69
C ASP A 564 4.93 -23.46 -2.75
N THR A 565 5.54 -24.33 -3.54
CA THR A 565 6.46 -23.98 -4.63
C THR A 565 7.61 -23.02 -4.25
N PRO A 566 8.49 -23.39 -3.29
CA PRO A 566 9.51 -22.47 -2.75
C PRO A 566 10.56 -22.03 -3.77
N MET A 567 10.85 -22.89 -4.76
CA MET A 567 11.91 -22.63 -5.73
C MET A 567 11.46 -21.69 -6.84
N GLY A 568 10.20 -21.70 -7.25
CA GLY A 568 9.65 -20.86 -8.27
C GLY A 568 10.43 -20.87 -9.61
N SER A 569 9.87 -20.30 -10.65
CA SER A 569 10.53 -20.20 -11.95
C SER A 569 11.57 -19.06 -11.99
N GLY A 570 12.72 -19.28 -12.66
CA GLY A 570 13.71 -18.23 -12.98
C GLY A 570 14.84 -18.05 -11.97
N LEU A 571 15.06 -19.00 -11.07
CA LEU A 571 16.22 -19.06 -10.20
C LEU A 571 17.36 -19.83 -10.86
N ASP A 572 18.59 -19.29 -10.74
CA ASP A 572 19.80 -20.03 -11.09
C ASP A 572 20.18 -21.04 -9.99
N GLU A 573 21.12 -21.91 -10.29
CA GLU A 573 21.58 -22.98 -9.40
C GLU A 573 22.09 -22.44 -8.07
N LEU A 574 22.82 -21.33 -8.06
CA LEU A 574 23.33 -20.71 -6.83
C LEU A 574 22.22 -20.18 -5.94
N HIS A 575 21.20 -19.54 -6.52
CA HIS A 575 20.05 -19.06 -5.77
C HIS A 575 19.26 -20.23 -5.18
N ARG A 576 19.05 -21.33 -5.93
CA ARG A 576 18.40 -22.55 -5.42
C ARG A 576 19.17 -23.15 -4.23
N LYS A 577 20.49 -23.29 -4.39
CA LYS A 577 21.37 -23.76 -3.33
C LYS A 577 21.23 -22.90 -2.06
N ASN A 578 21.33 -21.58 -2.19
CA ASN A 578 21.21 -20.68 -1.05
C ASN A 578 19.82 -20.73 -0.40
N LEU A 579 18.76 -20.93 -1.18
CA LEU A 579 17.40 -21.11 -0.63
C LEU A 579 17.30 -22.39 0.20
N ILE A 580 17.91 -23.50 -0.25
CA ILE A 580 17.87 -24.77 0.48
C ILE A 580 18.75 -24.71 1.72
N GLU A 581 20.05 -24.44 1.55
CA GLU A 581 21.03 -24.56 2.62
C GLU A 581 20.94 -23.44 3.67
N ILE A 582 20.50 -22.25 3.25
CA ILE A 582 20.51 -21.07 4.11
C ILE A 582 19.10 -20.72 4.58
N PHE A 583 18.16 -20.51 3.64
CA PHE A 583 16.82 -20.05 3.99
C PHE A 583 15.99 -21.14 4.64
N LEU A 584 15.72 -22.24 3.95
CA LEU A 584 14.84 -23.31 4.47
C LEU A 584 15.38 -23.92 5.76
N LYS A 585 16.69 -24.11 5.88
CA LYS A 585 17.33 -24.65 7.09
C LYS A 585 17.19 -23.72 8.30
N LYS A 586 17.17 -22.39 8.10
CA LYS A 586 17.19 -21.40 9.19
C LYS A 586 15.86 -20.68 9.42
N LEU A 587 14.86 -20.93 8.58
CA LEU A 587 13.60 -20.18 8.59
C LEU A 587 12.80 -20.44 9.87
N SER A 588 12.63 -21.71 10.22
CA SER A 588 11.79 -22.12 11.35
C SER A 588 12.26 -23.45 11.92
N LYS A 589 11.78 -23.78 13.12
CA LYS A 589 11.98 -25.12 13.73
C LYS A 589 11.17 -26.22 13.03
N GLN A 590 10.15 -25.85 12.26
CA GLN A 590 9.35 -26.75 11.44
C GLN A 590 8.88 -26.00 10.20
N THR A 591 9.15 -26.57 9.03
CA THR A 591 8.71 -26.04 7.74
C THR A 591 8.13 -27.17 6.88
N ILE A 592 6.89 -27.06 6.48
CA ILE A 592 6.25 -27.97 5.52
C ILE A 592 6.45 -27.36 4.13
N VAL A 593 7.11 -28.09 3.26
CA VAL A 593 7.44 -27.68 1.89
C VAL A 593 6.66 -28.55 0.93
N LEU A 594 5.83 -27.92 0.11
CA LEU A 594 5.14 -28.55 -1.01
C LEU A 594 5.88 -28.20 -2.30
N SER A 595 6.36 -29.19 -3.03
CA SER A 595 7.15 -28.97 -4.24
C SER A 595 6.74 -29.91 -5.37
N ASN A 596 6.88 -29.41 -6.60
CA ASN A 596 6.74 -30.22 -7.78
C ASN A 596 8.02 -31.06 -8.01
N ASP A 597 7.87 -32.25 -8.58
CA ASP A 597 9.02 -33.09 -8.95
C ASP A 597 9.97 -32.38 -9.92
N ASP A 598 9.45 -31.52 -10.81
CA ASP A 598 10.24 -30.74 -11.76
C ASP A 598 11.03 -29.57 -11.12
N GLU A 599 10.67 -29.14 -9.92
CA GLU A 599 11.37 -28.06 -9.20
C GLU A 599 12.61 -28.53 -8.45
N ILE A 600 12.66 -29.81 -8.13
CA ILE A 600 13.74 -30.43 -7.37
C ILE A 600 14.56 -31.31 -8.31
N ASP A 601 15.63 -30.73 -8.86
CA ASP A 601 16.63 -31.47 -9.60
C ASP A 601 17.48 -32.38 -8.66
N ASP A 602 18.30 -33.26 -9.22
CA ASP A 602 19.12 -34.19 -8.44
C ASP A 602 20.04 -33.48 -7.44
N THR A 603 20.56 -32.31 -7.80
CA THR A 603 21.42 -31.50 -6.94
C THR A 603 20.63 -30.95 -5.75
N SER A 604 19.46 -30.37 -5.99
CA SER A 604 18.55 -29.89 -4.95
C SER A 604 18.03 -31.02 -4.06
N ALA A 605 17.75 -32.18 -4.64
CA ALA A 605 17.33 -33.37 -3.90
C ALA A 605 18.40 -33.85 -2.90
N ASN A 606 19.68 -33.86 -3.33
CA ASN A 606 20.78 -34.22 -2.44
C ASN A 606 20.97 -33.24 -1.27
N LEU A 607 20.84 -31.94 -1.55
CA LEU A 607 20.91 -30.88 -0.51
C LEU A 607 19.74 -30.98 0.47
N LEU A 608 18.54 -31.30 -0.01
CA LEU A 608 17.35 -31.45 0.81
C LEU A 608 17.44 -32.66 1.74
N LYS A 609 18.07 -33.76 1.35
CA LYS A 609 18.23 -34.97 2.20
C LYS A 609 18.90 -34.69 3.54
N GLU A 610 19.78 -33.72 3.60
CA GLU A 610 20.47 -33.35 4.84
C GLU A 610 19.56 -32.65 5.86
N ILE A 611 18.50 -31.97 5.41
CA ILE A 611 17.66 -31.09 6.23
C ILE A 611 16.18 -31.53 6.29
N VAL A 612 15.80 -32.55 5.52
CA VAL A 612 14.44 -33.13 5.51
C VAL A 612 14.35 -34.23 6.57
N SER A 613 13.30 -34.18 7.39
CA SER A 613 12.96 -35.21 8.36
C SER A 613 12.10 -36.31 7.74
N THR A 614 11.08 -35.93 6.99
CA THR A 614 10.10 -36.83 6.40
C THR A 614 9.75 -36.39 5.00
N THR A 615 9.62 -37.33 4.08
CA THR A 615 9.18 -37.07 2.71
C THR A 615 7.89 -37.83 2.43
N TYR A 616 6.86 -37.09 2.01
CA TYR A 616 5.61 -37.64 1.45
C TYR A 616 5.60 -37.51 -0.05
N ARG A 617 5.29 -38.60 -0.75
CA ARG A 617 5.02 -38.59 -2.18
C ARG A 617 3.53 -38.71 -2.42
N ILE A 618 2.99 -37.72 -3.11
CA ILE A 618 1.59 -37.70 -3.53
C ILE A 618 1.54 -38.07 -5.00
N SER A 619 0.71 -39.06 -5.33
CA SER A 619 0.50 -39.50 -6.72
C SER A 619 -0.97 -39.79 -6.98
N ASN A 620 -1.42 -39.50 -8.19
CA ASN A 620 -2.75 -39.88 -8.62
C ASN A 620 -2.73 -41.33 -9.12
N VAL A 621 -3.57 -42.16 -8.53
CA VAL A 621 -3.81 -43.54 -8.96
C VAL A 621 -5.25 -43.62 -9.43
N GLY A 622 -5.46 -43.49 -10.73
CA GLY A 622 -6.81 -43.32 -11.29
C GLY A 622 -7.41 -41.96 -10.89
N ASP A 623 -8.51 -41.99 -10.17
CA ASP A 623 -9.25 -40.78 -9.73
C ASP A 623 -8.93 -40.36 -8.29
N GLU A 624 -8.05 -41.08 -7.61
CA GLU A 624 -7.77 -40.89 -6.19
C GLU A 624 -6.30 -40.48 -6.00
N THR A 625 -6.08 -39.66 -5.00
CA THR A 625 -4.72 -39.33 -4.56
C THR A 625 -4.27 -40.35 -3.52
N SER A 626 -3.11 -40.97 -3.76
CA SER A 626 -2.44 -41.82 -2.79
C SER A 626 -1.27 -41.06 -2.15
N ILE A 627 -1.11 -41.26 -0.85
CA ILE A 627 0.00 -40.72 -0.05
C ILE A 627 0.92 -41.87 0.32
N ARG A 628 2.22 -41.71 0.07
CA ARG A 628 3.24 -42.65 0.52
C ARG A 628 4.32 -41.86 1.24
N GLU A 629 4.64 -42.31 2.45
CA GLU A 629 5.87 -41.89 3.13
C GLU A 629 7.04 -42.56 2.45
N VAL A 630 8.07 -41.81 2.14
CA VAL A 630 9.29 -42.29 1.50
C VAL A 630 10.43 -41.99 2.45
N ASP A 631 11.15 -43.02 2.85
CA ASP A 631 12.37 -42.89 3.64
C ASP A 631 13.35 -41.94 2.92
N GLY A 632 13.85 -40.90 3.64
CA GLY A 632 14.64 -39.80 3.10
C GLY A 632 16.08 -40.17 2.74
#